data_ec163269f5d709e0daa04e12e4b90f2f
#
_entry.id   ec163269f5d709e0daa04e12e4b90f2f
#
_cell.length_a   1.000
_cell.length_b   1.000
_cell.length_c   1.000
_cell.angle_alpha   90.00
_cell.angle_beta   90.00
_cell.angle_gamma   90.00
#
_symmetry.space_group_name_H-M   'P 1'
#
loop_
_entity.id
_entity.type
_entity.pdbx_description
1 polymer ?
#
loop_
_entity_poly.entity_id
_entity_poly.type
_entity_poly.pdbx_seq_one_letter_code
_entity_poly.pdbx_strand_id
1 'polypeptide(L)'
;MNRREPSRYEERVRQAYQAHKDSGEPTYILGIETSCDETSAAVVQDGRIVLSNVIASQADIHKRFGGVVPEVASRRHVENITLTIEEALSQAGRSLDEIHAIAVTYGPGLVGALLVGVAAAKAISFARGIPLIGVHHIAGHIYANRLVEEMQFPLVALVVSGGHTELVLMRAHGEYEILGETRDDAAGEAYDKVARALKLPYPGGPHIDRLAREGEPRVPLPRAWLEPDSYDFSFSGLKSAVLNTLHNASQRGETIDPADLAASFQDSVTEVLVEKTIRAAKEYKARQVLLAGGVAANRGLRERLQQRCEAEGIALVIPPLSLCTDNAAMIAAAGYIQYQKGQFADLDLNGVPGLSLS
;
A
#
# COMPACT_ATOMS: atom_id res chain seq x y z
N MET A 1 -32.72 22.31 -3.74
CA MET A 1 -31.36 22.01 -4.27
C MET A 1 -31.49 22.03 -5.78
N ASN A 2 -30.95 23.06 -6.45
CA ASN A 2 -30.87 23.10 -7.90
C ASN A 2 -29.86 22.04 -8.34
N ARG A 3 -30.33 20.95 -8.95
CA ARG A 3 -29.44 19.99 -9.62
C ARG A 3 -28.86 20.71 -10.84
N ARG A 4 -27.54 20.93 -10.83
CA ARG A 4 -26.78 21.40 -12.00
C ARG A 4 -27.06 20.42 -13.14
N GLU A 5 -27.31 20.91 -14.34
CA GLU A 5 -27.38 20.05 -15.52
C GLU A 5 -26.04 19.35 -15.72
N PRO A 6 -26.02 18.02 -16.02
CA PRO A 6 -24.81 17.30 -16.25
C PRO A 6 -24.02 17.88 -17.42
N SER A 7 -22.72 17.96 -17.28
CA SER A 7 -21.85 18.38 -18.38
C SER A 7 -21.86 17.33 -19.51
N ARG A 8 -21.50 17.75 -20.70
CA ARG A 8 -21.38 16.85 -21.88
C ARG A 8 -20.43 15.66 -21.61
N TYR A 9 -19.41 15.88 -20.76
CA TYR A 9 -18.51 14.82 -20.33
C TYR A 9 -19.23 13.81 -19.42
N GLU A 10 -19.94 14.27 -18.39
CA GLU A 10 -20.67 13.40 -17.46
C GLU A 10 -21.74 12.56 -18.18
N GLU A 11 -22.41 13.13 -19.19
CA GLU A 11 -23.37 12.38 -20.02
C GLU A 11 -22.68 11.26 -20.79
N ARG A 12 -21.53 11.55 -21.42
CA ARG A 12 -20.75 10.53 -22.15
C ARG A 12 -20.30 9.41 -21.23
N VAL A 13 -19.77 9.74 -20.04
CA VAL A 13 -19.33 8.77 -19.03
C VAL A 13 -20.48 7.87 -18.60
N ARG A 14 -21.66 8.43 -18.31
CA ARG A 14 -22.85 7.64 -17.95
C ARG A 14 -23.30 6.73 -19.06
N GLN A 15 -23.32 7.19 -20.30
CA GLN A 15 -23.69 6.38 -21.47
C GLN A 15 -22.70 5.23 -21.67
N ALA A 16 -21.39 5.48 -21.62
CA ALA A 16 -20.36 4.47 -21.75
C ALA A 16 -20.44 3.40 -20.65
N TYR A 17 -20.61 3.85 -19.40
CA TYR A 17 -20.78 2.95 -18.26
C TYR A 17 -22.02 2.04 -18.41
N GLN A 18 -23.18 2.64 -18.73
CA GLN A 18 -24.42 1.89 -18.88
C GLN A 18 -24.35 0.91 -20.04
N ALA A 19 -23.83 1.34 -21.17
CA ALA A 19 -23.68 0.48 -22.36
C ALA A 19 -22.79 -0.74 -22.06
N HIS A 20 -21.67 -0.53 -21.33
CA HIS A 20 -20.80 -1.64 -20.93
C HIS A 20 -21.48 -2.55 -19.91
N LYS A 21 -22.17 -1.99 -18.93
CA LYS A 21 -22.88 -2.79 -17.91
C LYS A 21 -23.96 -3.69 -18.52
N ASP A 22 -24.64 -3.18 -19.54
CA ASP A 22 -25.70 -3.91 -20.24
C ASP A 22 -25.14 -5.00 -21.20
N SER A 23 -23.89 -4.87 -21.64
CA SER A 23 -23.24 -5.86 -22.52
C SER A 23 -22.93 -7.18 -21.82
N GLY A 24 -22.69 -7.14 -20.50
CA GLY A 24 -22.23 -8.31 -19.73
C GLY A 24 -20.81 -8.78 -20.08
N GLU A 25 -20.06 -7.97 -20.81
CA GLU A 25 -18.67 -8.27 -21.17
C GLU A 25 -17.72 -8.05 -19.98
N PRO A 26 -16.51 -8.67 -19.99
CA PRO A 26 -15.51 -8.45 -18.97
C PRO A 26 -15.11 -6.97 -18.85
N THR A 27 -14.94 -6.47 -17.63
CA THR A 27 -14.58 -5.09 -17.36
C THR A 27 -13.06 -4.93 -17.26
N TYR A 28 -12.47 -4.07 -18.09
CA TYR A 28 -11.04 -3.73 -18.06
C TYR A 28 -10.83 -2.36 -17.42
N ILE A 29 -10.08 -2.32 -16.31
CA ILE A 29 -9.73 -1.09 -15.60
C ILE A 29 -8.23 -0.81 -15.82
N LEU A 30 -7.90 0.39 -16.30
CA LEU A 30 -6.54 0.90 -16.31
C LEU A 30 -6.26 1.57 -14.97
N GLY A 31 -5.39 0.97 -14.16
CA GLY A 31 -4.88 1.56 -12.92
C GLY A 31 -3.66 2.44 -13.18
N ILE A 32 -3.53 3.53 -12.41
CA ILE A 32 -2.37 4.44 -12.41
C ILE A 32 -1.98 4.72 -10.98
N GLU A 33 -0.70 4.50 -10.65
CA GLU A 33 -0.11 4.76 -9.33
C GLU A 33 1.13 5.66 -9.49
N THR A 34 1.14 6.80 -8.77
CA THR A 34 2.25 7.75 -8.75
C THR A 34 2.40 8.45 -7.41
N SER A 35 1.94 7.84 -6.31
CA SER A 35 1.86 8.54 -5.01
C SER A 35 3.20 8.84 -4.35
N CYS A 36 4.27 8.09 -4.68
CA CYS A 36 5.60 8.23 -4.06
C CYS A 36 6.72 8.21 -5.08
N ASP A 37 7.43 7.10 -5.23
CA ASP A 37 8.60 6.96 -6.11
C ASP A 37 8.47 5.84 -7.15
N GLU A 38 7.32 5.20 -7.26
CA GLU A 38 6.96 4.28 -8.33
C GLU A 38 5.99 4.93 -9.32
N THR A 39 6.36 4.95 -10.62
CA THR A 39 5.39 5.22 -11.70
C THR A 39 4.87 3.89 -12.17
N SER A 40 3.60 3.60 -11.96
CA SER A 40 3.02 2.32 -12.36
C SER A 40 1.73 2.48 -13.14
N ALA A 41 1.53 1.59 -14.11
CA ALA A 41 0.29 1.41 -14.84
C ALA A 41 -0.03 -0.09 -14.99
N ALA A 42 -1.30 -0.45 -14.90
CA ALA A 42 -1.73 -1.83 -14.96
C ALA A 42 -3.11 -1.95 -15.61
N VAL A 43 -3.35 -3.04 -16.33
CA VAL A 43 -4.68 -3.41 -16.80
C VAL A 43 -5.16 -4.62 -16.01
N VAL A 44 -6.30 -4.47 -15.36
CA VAL A 44 -6.91 -5.55 -14.56
C VAL A 44 -8.32 -5.81 -15.07
N GLN A 45 -8.61 -7.09 -15.33
CA GLN A 45 -9.92 -7.57 -15.73
C GLN A 45 -10.74 -7.95 -14.50
N ASP A 46 -11.97 -7.46 -14.40
CA ASP A 46 -12.95 -7.77 -13.36
C ASP A 46 -12.45 -7.56 -11.93
N GLY A 47 -11.45 -6.68 -11.80
CA GLY A 47 -10.79 -6.35 -10.55
C GLY A 47 -10.02 -7.51 -9.90
N ARG A 48 -9.70 -8.58 -10.66
CA ARG A 48 -9.02 -9.78 -10.15
C ARG A 48 -7.92 -10.31 -11.06
N ILE A 49 -8.11 -10.31 -12.36
CA ILE A 49 -7.15 -10.89 -13.31
C ILE A 49 -6.21 -9.79 -13.77
N VAL A 50 -4.97 -9.86 -13.34
CA VAL A 50 -3.92 -8.92 -13.75
C VAL A 50 -3.46 -9.29 -15.15
N LEU A 51 -3.78 -8.46 -16.15
CA LEU A 51 -3.33 -8.64 -17.53
C LEU A 51 -1.94 -8.01 -17.74
N SER A 52 -1.67 -6.91 -17.07
CA SER A 52 -0.36 -6.26 -17.03
C SER A 52 -0.18 -5.50 -15.73
N ASN A 53 1.07 -5.32 -15.28
CA ASN A 53 1.43 -4.47 -14.15
C ASN A 53 2.87 -3.99 -14.35
N VAL A 54 3.02 -2.81 -14.94
CA VAL A 54 4.31 -2.19 -15.26
C VAL A 54 4.69 -1.21 -14.17
N ILE A 55 5.90 -1.33 -13.65
CA ILE A 55 6.41 -0.50 -12.57
C ILE A 55 7.77 0.08 -12.99
N ALA A 56 7.85 1.41 -13.07
CA ALA A 56 9.09 2.15 -13.26
C ALA A 56 9.53 2.73 -11.91
N SER A 57 10.34 1.98 -11.17
CA SER A 57 10.82 2.38 -9.83
C SER A 57 11.96 3.38 -9.93
N GLN A 58 11.98 4.33 -9.01
CA GLN A 58 13.01 5.35 -8.86
C GLN A 58 13.99 5.04 -7.71
N ALA A 59 13.89 3.84 -7.10
CA ALA A 59 14.66 3.45 -5.92
C ALA A 59 16.18 3.68 -6.11
N ASP A 60 16.75 3.39 -7.28
CA ASP A 60 18.19 3.57 -7.55
C ASP A 60 18.62 5.04 -7.53
N ILE A 61 17.72 5.96 -7.88
CA ILE A 61 17.98 7.39 -7.84
C ILE A 61 17.95 7.86 -6.39
N HIS A 62 16.94 7.46 -5.64
CA HIS A 62 16.71 7.90 -4.26
C HIS A 62 17.71 7.30 -3.26
N LYS A 63 18.31 6.14 -3.55
CA LYS A 63 19.44 5.58 -2.79
C LYS A 63 20.59 6.58 -2.56
N ARG A 64 20.86 7.43 -3.57
CA ARG A 64 21.93 8.45 -3.49
C ARG A 64 21.65 9.52 -2.43
N PHE A 65 20.38 9.74 -2.11
CA PHE A 65 19.92 10.73 -1.13
C PHE A 65 19.59 10.11 0.24
N GLY A 66 19.58 8.78 0.32
CA GLY A 66 19.19 8.05 1.54
C GLY A 66 17.71 8.12 1.86
N GLY A 67 16.86 8.39 0.87
CA GLY A 67 15.40 8.48 0.96
C GLY A 67 14.79 9.24 -0.21
N VAL A 68 13.47 9.24 -0.31
CA VAL A 68 12.74 9.86 -1.41
C VAL A 68 12.85 11.38 -1.36
N VAL A 69 13.17 12.00 -2.51
CA VAL A 69 13.21 13.46 -2.70
C VAL A 69 12.00 13.85 -3.55
N PRO A 70 10.98 14.54 -2.99
CA PRO A 70 9.69 14.78 -3.64
C PRO A 70 9.77 15.44 -5.02
N GLU A 71 10.61 16.46 -5.19
CA GLU A 71 10.78 17.14 -6.49
C GLU A 71 11.41 16.25 -7.55
N VAL A 72 12.37 15.40 -7.16
CA VAL A 72 12.99 14.44 -8.08
C VAL A 72 11.95 13.41 -8.50
N ALA A 73 11.18 12.89 -7.54
CA ALA A 73 10.13 11.94 -7.81
C ALA A 73 9.10 12.50 -8.81
N SER A 74 8.59 13.72 -8.56
CA SER A 74 7.60 14.35 -9.43
C SER A 74 8.07 14.50 -10.87
N ARG A 75 9.32 14.94 -11.08
CA ARG A 75 9.89 15.08 -12.43
C ARG A 75 10.02 13.74 -13.16
N ARG A 76 10.42 12.69 -12.45
CA ARG A 76 10.53 11.34 -13.02
C ARG A 76 9.16 10.75 -13.38
N HIS A 77 8.12 11.03 -12.62
CA HIS A 77 6.77 10.63 -13.00
C HIS A 77 6.35 11.26 -14.34
N VAL A 78 6.64 12.55 -14.55
CA VAL A 78 6.34 13.23 -15.83
C VAL A 78 7.06 12.56 -16.99
N GLU A 79 8.33 12.16 -16.81
CA GLU A 79 9.11 11.49 -17.85
C GLU A 79 8.58 10.08 -18.18
N ASN A 80 8.08 9.36 -17.18
CA ASN A 80 7.77 7.94 -17.28
C ASN A 80 6.30 7.64 -17.57
N ILE A 81 5.35 8.50 -17.16
CA ILE A 81 3.93 8.15 -17.10
C ILE A 81 3.35 7.67 -18.44
N THR A 82 3.65 8.35 -19.53
CA THR A 82 3.15 7.98 -20.86
C THR A 82 3.68 6.62 -21.30
N LEU A 83 5.00 6.44 -21.18
CA LEU A 83 5.65 5.18 -21.57
C LEU A 83 5.17 4.00 -20.73
N THR A 84 4.94 4.22 -19.43
CA THR A 84 4.45 3.18 -18.52
C THR A 84 3.01 2.77 -18.86
N ILE A 85 2.15 3.73 -19.24
CA ILE A 85 0.78 3.44 -19.68
C ILE A 85 0.78 2.69 -21.01
N GLU A 86 1.56 3.13 -21.98
CA GLU A 86 1.68 2.48 -23.30
C GLU A 86 2.17 1.03 -23.15
N GLU A 87 3.20 0.83 -22.35
CA GLU A 87 3.73 -0.51 -22.07
C GLU A 87 2.70 -1.41 -21.36
N ALA A 88 1.94 -0.87 -20.39
CA ALA A 88 0.91 -1.63 -19.69
C ALA A 88 -0.22 -2.07 -20.64
N LEU A 89 -0.66 -1.22 -21.55
CA LEU A 89 -1.64 -1.57 -22.58
C LEU A 89 -1.09 -2.61 -23.55
N SER A 90 0.15 -2.43 -23.99
CA SER A 90 0.83 -3.37 -24.90
C SER A 90 0.96 -4.77 -24.29
N GLN A 91 1.43 -4.86 -23.04
CA GLN A 91 1.57 -6.14 -22.32
C GLN A 91 0.21 -6.82 -22.07
N ALA A 92 -0.83 -6.03 -21.84
CA ALA A 92 -2.19 -6.54 -21.68
C ALA A 92 -2.82 -6.99 -23.02
N GLY A 93 -2.22 -6.64 -24.16
CA GLY A 93 -2.80 -6.84 -25.47
C GLY A 93 -4.12 -6.08 -25.66
N ARG A 94 -4.20 -4.86 -25.09
CA ARG A 94 -5.39 -4.01 -25.07
C ARG A 94 -5.08 -2.62 -25.59
N SER A 95 -6.05 -2.02 -26.24
CA SER A 95 -6.05 -0.61 -26.63
C SER A 95 -6.83 0.24 -25.64
N LEU A 96 -6.65 1.56 -25.64
CA LEU A 96 -7.47 2.47 -24.84
C LEU A 96 -8.97 2.41 -25.19
N ASP A 97 -9.33 1.93 -26.38
CA ASP A 97 -10.73 1.77 -26.79
C ASP A 97 -11.44 0.63 -26.05
N GLU A 98 -10.68 -0.30 -25.49
CA GLU A 98 -11.19 -1.46 -24.75
C GLU A 98 -11.17 -1.24 -23.23
N ILE A 99 -10.69 -0.07 -22.77
CA ILE A 99 -10.67 0.27 -21.35
C ILE A 99 -12.00 0.91 -20.95
N HIS A 100 -12.58 0.42 -19.86
CA HIS A 100 -13.91 0.80 -19.39
C HIS A 100 -13.90 1.85 -18.28
N ALA A 101 -12.78 2.00 -17.54
CA ALA A 101 -12.57 3.09 -16.59
C ALA A 101 -11.07 3.29 -16.31
N ILE A 102 -10.73 4.50 -15.84
CA ILE A 102 -9.39 4.84 -15.34
C ILE A 102 -9.47 4.98 -13.83
N ALA A 103 -8.71 4.16 -13.12
CA ALA A 103 -8.54 4.24 -11.67
C ALA A 103 -7.17 4.87 -11.37
N VAL A 104 -7.12 5.89 -10.53
CA VAL A 104 -5.88 6.61 -10.22
C VAL A 104 -5.78 6.90 -8.73
N THR A 105 -4.60 6.73 -8.18
CA THR A 105 -4.31 7.18 -6.81
C THR A 105 -4.38 8.70 -6.73
N TYR A 106 -5.26 9.21 -5.86
CA TYR A 106 -5.35 10.64 -5.62
C TYR A 106 -4.92 11.09 -4.22
N GLY A 107 -4.58 10.14 -3.36
CA GLY A 107 -4.06 10.35 -2.01
C GLY A 107 -4.14 9.11 -1.13
N PRO A 108 -3.44 9.11 0.02
CA PRO A 108 -2.36 10.03 0.36
C PRO A 108 -1.11 9.85 -0.49
N GLY A 109 -0.17 10.83 -0.41
CA GLY A 109 1.11 10.74 -1.11
C GLY A 109 1.77 12.10 -1.34
N LEU A 110 2.85 12.13 -2.12
CA LEU A 110 3.57 13.34 -2.47
C LEU A 110 2.75 14.17 -3.47
N VAL A 111 2.43 15.42 -3.13
CA VAL A 111 1.52 16.26 -3.91
C VAL A 111 1.91 16.36 -5.39
N GLY A 112 3.18 16.64 -5.69
CA GLY A 112 3.65 16.77 -7.07
C GLY A 112 3.58 15.46 -7.85
N ALA A 113 3.82 14.34 -7.19
CA ALA A 113 3.73 13.00 -7.75
C ALA A 113 2.26 12.62 -8.05
N LEU A 114 1.36 12.79 -7.09
CA LEU A 114 -0.09 12.58 -7.26
C LEU A 114 -0.67 13.37 -8.43
N LEU A 115 -0.26 14.65 -8.58
CA LEU A 115 -0.76 15.51 -9.65
C LEU A 115 -0.43 14.97 -11.04
N VAL A 116 0.71 14.30 -11.22
CA VAL A 116 1.08 13.71 -12.51
C VAL A 116 0.12 12.59 -12.90
N GLY A 117 -0.12 11.63 -12.01
CA GLY A 117 -1.05 10.53 -12.24
C GLY A 117 -2.49 11.02 -12.46
N VAL A 118 -2.96 11.92 -11.59
CA VAL A 118 -4.30 12.51 -11.68
C VAL A 118 -4.48 13.26 -13.00
N ALA A 119 -3.51 14.06 -13.44
CA ALA A 119 -3.59 14.78 -14.71
C ALA A 119 -3.65 13.82 -15.90
N ALA A 120 -2.82 12.78 -15.93
CA ALA A 120 -2.84 11.77 -16.98
C ALA A 120 -4.19 11.02 -17.02
N ALA A 121 -4.69 10.58 -15.87
CA ALA A 121 -5.97 9.89 -15.76
C ALA A 121 -7.15 10.76 -16.24
N LYS A 122 -7.19 12.03 -15.84
CA LYS A 122 -8.20 13.01 -16.29
C LYS A 122 -8.16 13.21 -17.79
N ALA A 123 -6.96 13.37 -18.37
CA ALA A 123 -6.80 13.58 -19.81
C ALA A 123 -7.34 12.38 -20.61
N ILE A 124 -7.02 11.17 -20.21
CA ILE A 124 -7.50 9.94 -20.87
C ILE A 124 -9.02 9.82 -20.71
N SER A 125 -9.52 9.93 -19.48
CA SER A 125 -10.94 9.85 -19.18
C SER A 125 -11.76 10.87 -19.97
N PHE A 126 -11.31 12.12 -20.03
CA PHE A 126 -11.95 13.18 -20.81
C PHE A 126 -11.96 12.89 -22.31
N ALA A 127 -10.80 12.52 -22.85
CA ALA A 127 -10.66 12.23 -24.28
C ALA A 127 -11.53 11.05 -24.74
N ARG A 128 -11.56 9.99 -23.93
CA ARG A 128 -12.30 8.76 -24.24
C ARG A 128 -13.78 8.81 -23.80
N GLY A 129 -14.15 9.68 -22.86
CA GLY A 129 -15.50 9.75 -22.28
C GLY A 129 -15.83 8.54 -21.42
N ILE A 130 -14.82 7.98 -20.72
CA ILE A 130 -14.97 6.83 -19.83
C ILE A 130 -14.83 7.26 -18.35
N PRO A 131 -15.39 6.49 -17.39
CA PRO A 131 -15.33 6.82 -15.96
C PRO A 131 -13.92 7.07 -15.43
N LEU A 132 -13.78 8.14 -14.63
CA LEU A 132 -12.62 8.44 -13.80
C LEU A 132 -12.90 7.98 -12.36
N ILE A 133 -11.97 7.28 -11.74
CA ILE A 133 -12.12 6.77 -10.39
C ILE A 133 -10.91 7.17 -9.55
N GLY A 134 -11.16 8.02 -8.54
CA GLY A 134 -10.14 8.32 -7.53
C GLY A 134 -10.03 7.20 -6.51
N VAL A 135 -8.84 6.66 -6.34
CA VAL A 135 -8.57 5.56 -5.40
C VAL A 135 -7.67 6.04 -4.27
N HIS A 136 -8.03 5.70 -3.04
CA HIS A 136 -7.18 5.91 -1.89
C HIS A 136 -6.01 4.92 -1.91
N HIS A 137 -4.77 5.39 -1.76
CA HIS A 137 -3.57 4.57 -1.83
C HIS A 137 -3.59 3.37 -0.87
N ILE A 138 -3.97 3.60 0.39
CA ILE A 138 -4.07 2.53 1.40
C ILE A 138 -5.17 1.52 1.06
N ALA A 139 -6.30 1.98 0.52
CA ALA A 139 -7.31 1.07 -0.01
C ALA A 139 -6.73 0.21 -1.14
N GLY A 140 -5.92 0.78 -2.03
CA GLY A 140 -5.19 0.02 -3.05
C GLY A 140 -4.40 -1.13 -2.43
N HIS A 141 -3.57 -0.87 -1.43
CA HIS A 141 -2.80 -1.92 -0.74
C HIS A 141 -3.70 -3.02 -0.14
N ILE A 142 -4.82 -2.67 0.46
CA ILE A 142 -5.77 -3.67 0.97
C ILE A 142 -6.32 -4.52 -0.18
N TYR A 143 -6.70 -3.88 -1.29
CA TYR A 143 -7.27 -4.56 -2.46
C TYR A 143 -6.25 -5.34 -3.31
N ALA A 144 -4.94 -5.18 -3.08
CA ALA A 144 -3.93 -6.09 -3.63
C ALA A 144 -4.21 -7.56 -3.25
N ASN A 145 -4.78 -7.79 -2.06
CA ASN A 145 -5.17 -9.12 -1.60
C ASN A 145 -6.31 -9.72 -2.42
N ARG A 146 -7.23 -8.89 -2.97
CA ARG A 146 -8.31 -9.35 -3.84
C ARG A 146 -7.82 -9.95 -5.16
N LEU A 147 -6.65 -9.56 -5.60
CA LEU A 147 -5.99 -10.15 -6.77
C LEU A 147 -5.52 -11.59 -6.52
N VAL A 148 -5.43 -11.99 -5.25
CA VAL A 148 -4.98 -13.32 -4.83
C VAL A 148 -6.17 -14.20 -4.48
N GLU A 149 -7.08 -13.70 -3.65
CA GLU A 149 -8.19 -14.45 -3.11
C GLU A 149 -9.44 -13.56 -2.90
N GLU A 150 -10.63 -14.18 -2.84
CA GLU A 150 -11.86 -13.46 -2.54
C GLU A 150 -11.86 -12.93 -1.11
N MET A 151 -12.28 -11.68 -0.94
CA MET A 151 -12.37 -11.03 0.38
C MET A 151 -13.60 -11.50 1.15
N GLN A 152 -13.40 -11.98 2.38
CA GLN A 152 -14.46 -12.50 3.25
C GLN A 152 -14.69 -11.55 4.43
N PHE A 153 -15.87 -10.95 4.49
CA PHE A 153 -16.22 -9.96 5.52
C PHE A 153 -16.94 -10.58 6.74
N PRO A 154 -16.83 -10.01 7.95
CA PRO A 154 -15.90 -8.92 8.27
C PRO A 154 -14.45 -9.39 8.19
N LEU A 155 -13.53 -8.48 7.83
CA LEU A 155 -12.10 -8.76 7.80
C LEU A 155 -11.30 -7.67 8.52
N VAL A 156 -10.10 -8.03 8.95
CA VAL A 156 -9.12 -7.10 9.51
C VAL A 156 -7.90 -7.06 8.59
N ALA A 157 -7.53 -5.87 8.14
CA ALA A 157 -6.33 -5.64 7.33
C ALA A 157 -5.25 -4.98 8.17
N LEU A 158 -4.08 -5.60 8.23
CA LEU A 158 -2.86 -5.00 8.74
C LEU A 158 -2.11 -4.37 7.55
N VAL A 159 -2.13 -3.04 7.49
CA VAL A 159 -1.42 -2.29 6.46
C VAL A 159 -0.11 -1.75 7.03
N VAL A 160 1.02 -2.19 6.49
CA VAL A 160 2.35 -1.81 6.96
C VAL A 160 3.23 -1.41 5.78
N SER A 161 3.59 -0.14 5.70
CA SER A 161 4.42 0.42 4.64
C SER A 161 5.54 1.32 5.19
N GLY A 162 6.26 2.00 4.32
CA GLY A 162 7.25 3.00 4.69
C GLY A 162 6.66 4.18 5.45
N GLY A 163 5.45 4.61 5.09
CA GLY A 163 4.79 5.79 5.67
C GLY A 163 3.56 5.49 6.55
N HIS A 164 3.03 4.26 6.49
CA HIS A 164 1.79 3.92 7.18
C HIS A 164 1.92 2.63 8.00
N THR A 165 1.28 2.63 9.15
CA THR A 165 1.05 1.41 9.95
C THR A 165 -0.33 1.52 10.55
N GLU A 166 -1.26 0.78 10.00
CA GLU A 166 -2.69 0.88 10.31
C GLU A 166 -3.32 -0.50 10.45
N LEU A 167 -4.28 -0.59 11.36
CA LEU A 167 -5.15 -1.74 11.53
C LEU A 167 -6.57 -1.33 11.13
N VAL A 168 -7.09 -1.92 10.07
CA VAL A 168 -8.34 -1.51 9.44
C VAL A 168 -9.35 -2.67 9.50
N LEU A 169 -10.55 -2.37 10.02
CA LEU A 169 -11.69 -3.27 9.94
C LEU A 169 -12.52 -2.93 8.69
N MET A 170 -12.88 -3.94 7.93
CA MET A 170 -13.84 -3.82 6.83
C MET A 170 -15.02 -4.75 7.07
N ARG A 171 -16.23 -4.19 7.06
CA ARG A 171 -17.49 -4.96 7.17
C ARG A 171 -18.07 -5.31 5.82
N ALA A 172 -17.74 -4.51 4.80
CA ALA A 172 -18.08 -4.73 3.40
C ALA A 172 -17.08 -4.01 2.50
N HIS A 173 -17.16 -4.24 1.20
CA HIS A 173 -16.34 -3.52 0.23
C HIS A 173 -16.53 -2.02 0.31
N GLY A 174 -15.42 -1.27 0.53
CA GLY A 174 -15.39 0.18 0.59
C GLY A 174 -15.86 0.77 1.93
N GLU A 175 -16.08 -0.06 2.95
CA GLU A 175 -16.38 0.35 4.32
C GLU A 175 -15.14 0.13 5.18
N TYR A 176 -14.46 1.23 5.54
CA TYR A 176 -13.23 1.20 6.31
C TYR A 176 -13.44 1.82 7.69
N GLU A 177 -12.98 1.15 8.71
CA GLU A 177 -12.92 1.63 10.09
C GLU A 177 -11.49 1.44 10.59
N ILE A 178 -10.77 2.54 10.83
CA ILE A 178 -9.42 2.50 11.39
C ILE A 178 -9.55 2.15 12.87
N LEU A 179 -9.08 0.97 13.26
CA LEU A 179 -9.04 0.52 14.65
C LEU A 179 -7.87 1.12 15.42
N GLY A 180 -6.75 1.30 14.74
CA GLY A 180 -5.56 1.92 15.27
C GLY A 180 -4.56 2.23 14.18
N GLU A 181 -3.71 3.22 14.44
CA GLU A 181 -2.66 3.70 13.54
C GLU A 181 -1.39 4.02 14.32
N THR A 182 -0.28 4.26 13.63
CA THR A 182 0.93 4.68 14.31
C THR A 182 0.80 6.12 14.81
N ARG A 183 1.22 6.35 16.06
CA ARG A 183 1.26 7.69 16.68
C ARG A 183 2.55 8.46 16.36
N ASP A 184 3.52 7.79 15.72
CA ASP A 184 4.84 8.35 15.43
C ASP A 184 5.45 7.73 14.16
N ASP A 185 6.62 7.12 14.23
CA ASP A 185 7.26 6.46 13.09
C ASP A 185 6.39 5.27 12.60
N ALA A 186 6.19 5.15 11.30
CA ALA A 186 5.67 3.91 10.73
C ALA A 186 6.70 2.78 10.89
N ALA A 187 6.23 1.53 10.88
CA ALA A 187 7.13 0.39 11.04
C ALA A 187 8.24 0.37 9.97
N GLY A 188 7.89 0.59 8.68
CA GLY A 188 8.89 0.64 7.62
C GLY A 188 9.91 1.75 7.80
N GLU A 189 9.49 2.93 8.23
CA GLU A 189 10.39 4.03 8.59
C GLU A 189 11.32 3.65 9.74
N ALA A 190 10.82 2.92 10.75
CA ALA A 190 11.65 2.43 11.86
C ALA A 190 12.71 1.43 11.37
N TYR A 191 12.35 0.52 10.43
CA TYR A 191 13.31 -0.37 9.76
C TYR A 191 14.41 0.41 9.04
N ASP A 192 14.07 1.45 8.28
CA ASP A 192 15.05 2.26 7.55
C ASP A 192 15.98 3.03 8.50
N LYS A 193 15.44 3.56 9.59
CA LYS A 193 16.22 4.29 10.61
C LYS A 193 17.20 3.37 11.35
N VAL A 194 16.78 2.14 11.68
CA VAL A 194 17.66 1.13 12.33
C VAL A 194 18.69 0.61 11.34
N ALA A 195 18.32 0.36 10.09
CA ALA A 195 19.26 -0.03 9.04
C ALA A 195 20.37 1.02 8.85
N ARG A 196 20.01 2.29 8.84
CA ARG A 196 20.98 3.41 8.77
C ARG A 196 21.93 3.40 9.96
N ALA A 197 21.44 3.12 11.18
CA ALA A 197 22.28 2.99 12.38
C ALA A 197 23.26 1.85 12.27
N LEU A 198 22.88 0.76 11.61
CA LEU A 198 23.73 -0.40 11.30
C LEU A 198 24.57 -0.21 10.00
N LYS A 199 24.54 0.98 9.40
CA LYS A 199 25.23 1.32 8.14
C LYS A 199 24.83 0.42 6.96
N LEU A 200 23.59 -0.06 6.95
CA LEU A 200 23.02 -0.82 5.86
C LEU A 200 22.45 0.13 4.79
N PRO A 201 22.37 -0.31 3.52
CA PRO A 201 21.85 0.50 2.42
C PRO A 201 20.35 0.80 2.55
N TYR A 202 19.88 1.83 1.85
CA TYR A 202 18.46 2.11 1.61
C TYR A 202 17.94 1.32 0.38
N PRO A 203 16.70 0.80 0.42
CA PRO A 203 15.78 0.72 1.57
C PRO A 203 16.26 -0.30 2.62
N GLY A 204 16.09 0.04 3.90
CA GLY A 204 16.67 -0.72 5.01
C GLY A 204 15.93 -2.01 5.36
N GLY A 205 14.60 -2.03 5.16
CA GLY A 205 13.75 -3.16 5.54
C GLY A 205 14.24 -4.53 5.05
N PRO A 206 14.52 -4.72 3.74
CA PRO A 206 15.02 -5.98 3.21
C PRO A 206 16.38 -6.40 3.77
N HIS A 207 17.25 -5.43 4.11
CA HIS A 207 18.56 -5.70 4.70
C HIS A 207 18.45 -6.15 6.14
N ILE A 208 17.58 -5.51 6.94
CA ILE A 208 17.29 -5.93 8.32
C ILE A 208 16.66 -7.33 8.33
N ASP A 209 15.66 -7.59 7.47
CA ASP A 209 14.99 -8.89 7.39
C ASP A 209 15.97 -10.02 7.03
N ARG A 210 16.91 -9.76 6.12
CA ARG A 210 17.96 -10.73 5.79
C ARG A 210 18.91 -10.95 6.96
N LEU A 211 19.41 -9.88 7.57
CA LEU A 211 20.37 -9.94 8.67
C LEU A 211 19.76 -10.61 9.92
N ALA A 212 18.49 -10.35 10.19
CA ALA A 212 17.76 -10.96 11.31
C ALA A 212 17.67 -12.49 11.24
N ARG A 213 17.78 -13.08 10.05
CA ARG A 213 17.80 -14.56 9.88
C ARG A 213 19.14 -15.21 10.27
N GLU A 214 20.20 -14.43 10.32
CA GLU A 214 21.55 -14.87 10.66
C GLU A 214 21.82 -14.76 12.16
N GLY A 215 20.94 -14.03 12.91
CA GLY A 215 21.06 -13.79 14.34
C GLY A 215 19.93 -14.40 15.16
N GLU A 216 20.03 -14.25 16.46
CA GLU A 216 19.02 -14.64 17.43
C GLU A 216 18.54 -13.41 18.24
N PRO A 217 17.26 -13.35 18.66
CA PRO A 217 16.70 -12.19 19.38
C PRO A 217 17.15 -12.16 20.86
N ARG A 218 18.47 -11.97 21.08
CA ARG A 218 19.12 -11.97 22.42
C ARG A 218 19.23 -10.61 23.04
N VAL A 219 19.12 -9.53 22.26
CA VAL A 219 19.25 -8.16 22.76
C VAL A 219 17.90 -7.71 23.33
N PRO A 220 17.84 -7.30 24.61
CA PRO A 220 16.58 -6.87 25.23
C PRO A 220 16.16 -5.52 24.66
N LEU A 221 15.10 -5.53 23.84
CA LEU A 221 14.48 -4.34 23.28
C LEU A 221 13.01 -4.24 23.75
N PRO A 222 12.50 -3.02 23.95
CA PRO A 222 11.12 -2.83 24.40
C PRO A 222 10.09 -3.26 23.34
N ARG A 223 8.87 -3.56 23.80
CA ARG A 223 7.67 -3.73 22.99
C ARG A 223 6.73 -2.57 23.30
N ALA A 224 6.38 -1.80 22.29
CA ALA A 224 5.50 -0.64 22.46
C ALA A 224 4.01 -1.05 22.44
N TRP A 225 3.55 -1.67 23.52
CA TRP A 225 2.16 -2.09 23.64
C TRP A 225 1.18 -0.92 23.77
N LEU A 226 1.65 0.23 24.26
CA LEU A 226 0.83 1.38 24.61
C LEU A 226 -0.23 1.02 25.69
N GLU A 227 -1.39 1.65 25.65
CA GLU A 227 -2.48 1.33 26.56
C GLU A 227 -3.02 -0.09 26.28
N PRO A 228 -3.50 -0.83 27.31
CA PRO A 228 -3.92 -2.24 27.14
C PRO A 228 -4.98 -2.47 26.07
N ASP A 229 -5.91 -1.53 25.91
CA ASP A 229 -7.03 -1.64 24.95
C ASP A 229 -6.76 -0.92 23.61
N SER A 230 -5.62 -0.25 23.47
CA SER A 230 -5.27 0.46 22.25
C SER A 230 -4.81 -0.47 21.14
N TYR A 231 -5.30 -0.20 19.93
CA TYR A 231 -4.80 -0.79 18.69
C TYR A 231 -3.73 0.08 18.01
N ASP A 232 -3.45 1.27 18.53
CA ASP A 232 -2.42 2.14 17.98
C ASP A 232 -1.02 1.55 18.13
N PHE A 233 -0.13 2.00 17.28
CA PHE A 233 1.28 1.58 17.23
C PHE A 233 2.21 2.75 17.58
N SER A 234 3.45 2.43 17.95
CA SER A 234 4.54 3.38 18.14
C SER A 234 5.88 2.66 17.96
N PHE A 235 6.77 3.22 17.17
CA PHE A 235 8.07 2.62 16.89
C PHE A 235 9.25 3.57 17.11
N SER A 236 9.01 4.88 17.37
CA SER A 236 10.08 5.84 17.65
C SER A 236 10.87 5.52 18.90
N GLY A 237 10.19 5.02 19.96
CA GLY A 237 10.81 4.56 21.19
C GLY A 237 11.72 3.35 20.99
N LEU A 238 11.31 2.40 20.15
CA LEU A 238 12.09 1.21 19.81
C LEU A 238 13.37 1.60 19.04
N LYS A 239 13.28 2.50 18.07
CA LYS A 239 14.44 3.06 17.37
C LYS A 239 15.43 3.67 18.37
N SER A 240 14.95 4.49 19.29
CA SER A 240 15.78 5.14 20.31
C SER A 240 16.46 4.12 21.23
N ALA A 241 15.74 3.05 21.59
CA ALA A 241 16.30 1.94 22.37
C ALA A 241 17.46 1.25 21.63
N VAL A 242 17.31 0.98 20.33
CA VAL A 242 18.39 0.41 19.51
C VAL A 242 19.62 1.30 19.48
N LEU A 243 19.45 2.61 19.23
CA LEU A 243 20.55 3.57 19.19
C LEU A 243 21.26 3.67 20.55
N ASN A 244 20.52 3.72 21.65
CA ASN A 244 21.06 3.77 23.00
C ASN A 244 21.81 2.47 23.33
N THR A 245 21.30 1.32 22.91
CA THR A 245 21.95 0.01 23.12
C THR A 245 23.30 -0.05 22.42
N LEU A 246 23.38 0.38 21.16
CA LEU A 246 24.64 0.47 20.41
C LEU A 246 25.62 1.45 21.05
N HIS A 247 25.15 2.63 21.46
CA HIS A 247 25.97 3.64 22.09
C HIS A 247 26.56 3.16 23.44
N ASN A 248 25.72 2.59 24.29
CA ASN A 248 26.14 2.06 25.61
C ASN A 248 27.14 0.91 25.49
N ALA A 249 26.94 0.00 24.52
CA ALA A 249 27.91 -1.08 24.25
C ALA A 249 29.26 -0.50 23.81
N SER A 250 29.24 0.47 22.87
CA SER A 250 30.46 1.14 22.42
C SER A 250 31.23 1.83 23.57
N GLN A 251 30.51 2.49 24.50
CA GLN A 251 31.15 3.12 25.67
C GLN A 251 31.79 2.12 26.64
N ARG A 252 31.25 0.90 26.71
CA ARG A 252 31.79 -0.18 27.55
C ARG A 252 32.88 -1.01 26.84
N GLY A 253 33.19 -0.67 25.56
CA GLY A 253 34.09 -1.46 24.74
C GLY A 253 33.53 -2.82 24.32
N GLU A 254 32.22 -2.99 24.42
CA GLU A 254 31.49 -4.19 24.02
C GLU A 254 31.05 -4.07 22.55
N THR A 255 30.99 -5.21 21.87
CA THR A 255 30.45 -5.31 20.51
C THR A 255 29.14 -6.07 20.55
N ILE A 256 28.10 -5.51 19.92
CA ILE A 256 26.84 -6.22 19.73
C ILE A 256 26.88 -6.79 18.30
N ASP A 257 26.54 -8.07 18.18
CA ASP A 257 26.38 -8.68 16.87
C ASP A 257 25.24 -7.98 16.11
N PRO A 258 25.51 -7.39 14.94
CA PRO A 258 24.46 -6.74 14.14
C PRO A 258 23.31 -7.67 13.76
N ALA A 259 23.57 -8.97 13.59
CA ALA A 259 22.54 -9.96 13.28
C ALA A 259 21.61 -10.19 14.47
N ASP A 260 22.14 -10.33 15.68
CA ASP A 260 21.34 -10.47 16.90
C ASP A 260 20.51 -9.21 17.19
N LEU A 261 21.09 -8.04 16.93
CA LEU A 261 20.36 -6.78 17.10
C LEU A 261 19.22 -6.64 16.07
N ALA A 262 19.48 -7.00 14.80
CA ALA A 262 18.45 -7.00 13.76
C ALA A 262 17.34 -8.01 14.07
N ALA A 263 17.69 -9.22 14.54
CA ALA A 263 16.72 -10.22 14.98
C ALA A 263 15.87 -9.73 16.16
N SER A 264 16.49 -9.10 17.15
CA SER A 264 15.79 -8.57 18.32
C SER A 264 14.86 -7.40 17.96
N PHE A 265 15.30 -6.51 17.07
CA PHE A 265 14.48 -5.41 16.56
C PHE A 265 13.27 -5.95 15.78
N GLN A 266 13.50 -6.85 14.83
CA GLN A 266 12.42 -7.45 14.03
C GLN A 266 11.44 -8.21 14.91
N ASP A 267 11.91 -8.97 15.89
CA ASP A 267 11.07 -9.68 16.86
C ASP A 267 10.16 -8.70 17.62
N SER A 268 10.71 -7.59 18.11
CA SER A 268 9.93 -6.56 18.84
C SER A 268 8.86 -5.90 17.98
N VAL A 269 9.16 -5.59 16.72
CA VAL A 269 8.19 -4.99 15.78
C VAL A 269 7.10 -5.99 15.42
N THR A 270 7.49 -7.18 14.97
CA THR A 270 6.54 -8.18 14.44
C THR A 270 5.62 -8.71 15.53
N GLU A 271 6.10 -8.86 16.78
CA GLU A 271 5.28 -9.28 17.90
C GLU A 271 4.11 -8.31 18.15
N VAL A 272 4.40 -7.01 18.24
CA VAL A 272 3.36 -5.99 18.49
C VAL A 272 2.36 -5.93 17.33
N LEU A 273 2.85 -5.93 16.08
CA LEU A 273 1.99 -5.90 14.89
C LEU A 273 1.05 -7.10 14.86
N VAL A 274 1.58 -8.31 15.05
CA VAL A 274 0.82 -9.55 14.93
C VAL A 274 -0.16 -9.72 16.08
N GLU A 275 0.26 -9.53 17.33
CA GLU A 275 -0.64 -9.74 18.48
C GLU A 275 -1.81 -8.76 18.50
N LYS A 276 -1.59 -7.48 18.12
CA LYS A 276 -2.69 -6.51 17.97
C LYS A 276 -3.63 -6.90 16.83
N THR A 277 -3.11 -7.40 15.72
CA THR A 277 -3.92 -7.90 14.59
C THR A 277 -4.79 -9.09 15.00
N ILE A 278 -4.21 -10.07 15.67
CA ILE A 278 -4.95 -11.25 16.14
C ILE A 278 -6.00 -10.87 17.18
N ARG A 279 -5.68 -9.97 18.11
CA ARG A 279 -6.65 -9.46 19.08
C ARG A 279 -7.84 -8.80 18.38
N ALA A 280 -7.60 -7.92 17.42
CA ALA A 280 -8.65 -7.28 16.64
C ALA A 280 -9.47 -8.30 15.85
N ALA A 281 -8.82 -9.25 15.17
CA ALA A 281 -9.53 -10.28 14.43
C ALA A 281 -10.49 -11.10 15.31
N LYS A 282 -10.09 -11.41 16.53
CA LYS A 282 -10.94 -12.14 17.50
C LYS A 282 -12.08 -11.26 18.02
N GLU A 283 -11.79 -10.03 18.41
CA GLU A 283 -12.78 -9.11 18.99
C GLU A 283 -13.89 -8.78 17.99
N TYR A 284 -13.51 -8.49 16.74
CA TYR A 284 -14.46 -8.16 15.66
C TYR A 284 -14.97 -9.39 14.90
N LYS A 285 -14.61 -10.60 15.32
CA LYS A 285 -15.01 -11.88 14.71
C LYS A 285 -14.73 -11.91 13.21
N ALA A 286 -13.54 -11.43 12.85
CA ALA A 286 -13.11 -11.38 11.47
C ALA A 286 -13.02 -12.80 10.88
N ARG A 287 -13.55 -12.98 9.69
CA ARG A 287 -13.45 -14.23 8.93
C ARG A 287 -12.09 -14.38 8.27
N GLN A 288 -11.42 -13.24 8.01
CA GLN A 288 -10.18 -13.19 7.27
C GLN A 288 -9.29 -12.07 7.82
N VAL A 289 -8.00 -12.31 7.84
CA VAL A 289 -6.96 -11.30 8.05
C VAL A 289 -6.25 -11.08 6.73
N LEU A 290 -5.99 -9.81 6.40
CA LEU A 290 -5.19 -9.42 5.23
C LEU A 290 -3.91 -8.76 5.71
N LEU A 291 -2.78 -9.07 5.06
CA LEU A 291 -1.53 -8.34 5.22
C LEU A 291 -1.29 -7.50 3.96
N ALA A 292 -0.97 -6.21 4.12
CA ALA A 292 -0.85 -5.27 3.01
C ALA A 292 0.29 -4.26 3.23
N GLY A 293 0.75 -3.63 2.14
CA GLY A 293 1.82 -2.64 2.14
C GLY A 293 3.21 -3.22 1.96
N GLY A 294 4.21 -2.36 1.72
CA GLY A 294 5.58 -2.79 1.37
C GLY A 294 6.26 -3.66 2.43
N VAL A 295 5.99 -3.41 3.73
CA VAL A 295 6.54 -4.23 4.82
C VAL A 295 5.88 -5.62 4.87
N ALA A 296 4.77 -5.84 4.18
CA ALA A 296 4.22 -7.18 3.96
C ALA A 296 5.20 -8.12 3.21
N ALA A 297 6.24 -7.59 2.59
CA ALA A 297 7.34 -8.37 2.02
C ALA A 297 8.29 -8.96 3.09
N ASN A 298 8.28 -8.44 4.32
CA ASN A 298 9.13 -8.92 5.41
C ASN A 298 8.77 -10.35 5.78
N ARG A 299 9.75 -11.23 5.70
CA ARG A 299 9.54 -12.67 5.92
C ARG A 299 9.18 -12.99 7.37
N GLY A 300 9.86 -12.37 8.33
CA GLY A 300 9.58 -12.59 9.75
C GLY A 300 8.14 -12.19 10.13
N LEU A 301 7.62 -11.10 9.57
CA LEU A 301 6.24 -10.68 9.75
C LEU A 301 5.26 -11.71 9.15
N ARG A 302 5.50 -12.14 7.91
CA ARG A 302 4.67 -13.15 7.22
C ARG A 302 4.59 -14.46 8.02
N GLU A 303 5.74 -15.00 8.38
CA GLU A 303 5.83 -16.29 9.08
C GLU A 303 5.14 -16.22 10.45
N ARG A 304 5.37 -15.14 11.21
CA ARG A 304 4.73 -14.97 12.53
C ARG A 304 3.21 -14.80 12.41
N LEU A 305 2.74 -13.98 11.48
CA LEU A 305 1.31 -13.76 11.27
C LEU A 305 0.62 -15.03 10.79
N GLN A 306 1.24 -15.78 9.89
CA GLN A 306 0.73 -17.07 9.42
C GLN A 306 0.57 -18.06 10.57
N GLN A 307 1.63 -18.27 11.37
CA GLN A 307 1.58 -19.17 12.53
C GLN A 307 0.48 -18.78 13.53
N ARG A 308 0.33 -17.49 13.77
CA ARG A 308 -0.70 -17.01 14.72
C ARG A 308 -2.10 -17.15 14.17
N CYS A 309 -2.34 -16.85 12.89
CA CYS A 309 -3.64 -17.06 12.24
C CYS A 309 -4.01 -18.55 12.19
N GLU A 310 -3.07 -19.43 11.85
CA GLU A 310 -3.28 -20.89 11.86
C GLU A 310 -3.66 -21.40 13.26
N ALA A 311 -2.96 -20.95 14.32
CA ALA A 311 -3.22 -21.33 15.69
C ALA A 311 -4.64 -20.90 16.17
N GLU A 312 -5.17 -19.82 15.64
CA GLU A 312 -6.50 -19.29 15.98
C GLU A 312 -7.61 -19.73 14.98
N GLY A 313 -7.24 -20.45 13.93
CA GLY A 313 -8.18 -20.90 12.88
C GLY A 313 -8.74 -19.74 12.03
N ILE A 314 -7.97 -18.65 11.85
CA ILE A 314 -8.38 -17.47 11.08
C ILE A 314 -7.75 -17.57 9.68
N ALA A 315 -8.57 -17.37 8.63
CA ALA A 315 -8.07 -17.32 7.27
C ALA A 315 -7.13 -16.11 7.08
N LEU A 316 -5.99 -16.32 6.43
CA LEU A 316 -5.00 -15.27 6.15
C LEU A 316 -4.73 -15.18 4.65
N VAL A 317 -4.78 -13.96 4.10
CA VAL A 317 -4.31 -13.68 2.74
C VAL A 317 -3.11 -12.75 2.81
N ILE A 318 -2.06 -13.14 2.09
CA ILE A 318 -0.84 -12.35 1.94
C ILE A 318 -0.53 -12.27 0.44
N PRO A 319 -0.37 -11.07 -0.14
CA PRO A 319 -0.09 -10.95 -1.56
C PRO A 319 1.35 -11.44 -1.87
N PRO A 320 1.60 -11.90 -3.12
CA PRO A 320 2.96 -12.17 -3.57
C PRO A 320 3.81 -10.90 -3.51
N LEU A 321 5.13 -11.05 -3.46
CA LEU A 321 6.05 -9.93 -3.29
C LEU A 321 5.87 -8.82 -4.34
N SER A 322 5.53 -9.19 -5.56
CA SER A 322 5.26 -8.27 -6.67
C SER A 322 4.03 -7.36 -6.48
N LEU A 323 3.16 -7.68 -5.53
CA LEU A 323 1.94 -6.91 -5.21
C LEU A 323 2.01 -6.26 -3.81
N CYS A 324 3.12 -6.42 -3.07
CA CYS A 324 3.27 -5.80 -1.75
C CYS A 324 3.66 -4.33 -1.82
N THR A 325 4.53 -3.97 -2.78
CA THR A 325 4.97 -2.58 -2.99
C THR A 325 3.99 -1.82 -3.88
N ASP A 326 4.21 -0.51 -4.01
CA ASP A 326 3.35 0.37 -4.81
C ASP A 326 3.27 -0.13 -6.26
N ASN A 327 2.05 -0.34 -6.72
CA ASN A 327 1.76 -0.85 -8.05
C ASN A 327 0.34 -0.46 -8.49
N ALA A 328 0.12 -0.39 -9.80
CA ALA A 328 -1.16 0.05 -10.34
C ALA A 328 -2.23 -1.06 -10.38
N ALA A 329 -1.85 -2.33 -10.31
CA ALA A 329 -2.84 -3.41 -10.27
C ALA A 329 -3.71 -3.35 -8.99
N MET A 330 -3.12 -2.98 -7.85
CA MET A 330 -3.85 -2.76 -6.61
C MET A 330 -4.87 -1.62 -6.73
N ILE A 331 -4.51 -0.56 -7.47
CA ILE A 331 -5.37 0.60 -7.71
C ILE A 331 -6.53 0.23 -8.64
N ALA A 332 -6.26 -0.53 -9.71
CA ALA A 332 -7.30 -1.05 -10.59
C ALA A 332 -8.27 -1.99 -9.86
N ALA A 333 -7.76 -2.84 -8.95
CA ALA A 333 -8.59 -3.75 -8.14
C ALA A 333 -9.53 -2.99 -7.19
N ALA A 334 -9.03 -1.95 -6.51
CA ALA A 334 -9.86 -1.08 -5.67
C ALA A 334 -10.86 -0.27 -6.50
N GLY A 335 -10.41 0.28 -7.63
CA GLY A 335 -11.24 1.04 -8.57
C GLY A 335 -12.39 0.23 -9.15
N TYR A 336 -12.19 -1.06 -9.38
CA TYR A 336 -13.25 -1.95 -9.86
C TYR A 336 -14.46 -1.99 -8.92
N ILE A 337 -14.25 -1.97 -7.61
CA ILE A 337 -15.36 -1.95 -6.64
C ILE A 337 -16.16 -0.65 -6.74
N GLN A 338 -15.50 0.48 -6.93
CA GLN A 338 -16.18 1.75 -7.15
C GLN A 338 -16.91 1.76 -8.51
N TYR A 339 -16.30 1.17 -9.55
CA TYR A 339 -16.93 0.99 -10.84
C TYR A 339 -18.23 0.18 -10.73
N GLN A 340 -18.22 -0.94 -10.02
CA GLN A 340 -19.40 -1.76 -9.79
C GLN A 340 -20.55 -0.99 -9.09
N LYS A 341 -20.19 -0.06 -8.19
CA LYS A 341 -21.13 0.79 -7.47
C LYS A 341 -21.56 2.02 -8.28
N GLY A 342 -21.01 2.26 -9.46
CA GLY A 342 -21.26 3.45 -10.26
C GLY A 342 -20.75 4.74 -9.60
N GLN A 343 -19.69 4.65 -8.80
CA GLN A 343 -19.08 5.76 -8.07
C GLN A 343 -17.90 6.31 -8.87
N PHE A 344 -18.08 7.48 -9.48
CA PHE A 344 -17.09 8.10 -10.34
C PHE A 344 -16.73 9.49 -9.81
N ALA A 345 -15.49 9.90 -10.07
CA ALA A 345 -15.01 11.24 -9.81
C ALA A 345 -15.29 12.15 -11.00
N ASP A 346 -15.44 13.44 -10.72
CA ASP A 346 -15.50 14.48 -11.72
C ASP A 346 -14.10 14.94 -12.15
N LEU A 347 -14.02 15.77 -13.18
CA LEU A 347 -12.76 16.33 -13.66
C LEU A 347 -12.13 17.36 -12.72
N ASP A 348 -12.75 17.70 -11.63
CA ASP A 348 -12.20 18.49 -10.53
C ASP A 348 -11.38 17.66 -9.53
N LEU A 349 -11.35 16.32 -9.68
CA LEU A 349 -10.48 15.44 -8.88
C LEU A 349 -9.07 16.01 -8.81
N ASN A 350 -8.52 16.07 -7.60
CA ASN A 350 -7.18 16.62 -7.37
C ASN A 350 -6.40 15.73 -6.39
N GLY A 351 -5.07 15.89 -6.37
CA GLY A 351 -4.23 15.21 -5.39
C GLY A 351 -4.48 15.73 -3.97
N VAL A 352 -4.65 14.81 -3.02
CA VAL A 352 -4.88 15.09 -1.59
C VAL A 352 -3.80 14.40 -0.77
N PRO A 353 -2.68 15.08 -0.47
CA PRO A 353 -1.50 14.47 0.18
C PRO A 353 -1.77 13.80 1.52
N GLY A 354 -2.67 14.38 2.31
CA GLY A 354 -3.03 13.87 3.65
C GLY A 354 -4.42 13.26 3.70
N LEU A 355 -4.84 12.56 2.62
CA LEU A 355 -6.15 11.92 2.56
C LEU A 355 -6.28 10.86 3.65
N SER A 356 -7.34 10.92 4.46
CA SER A 356 -7.69 9.87 5.42
C SER A 356 -8.48 8.75 4.74
N LEU A 357 -8.30 7.51 5.20
CA LEU A 357 -9.02 6.34 4.71
C LEU A 357 -10.49 6.29 5.20
N SER A 358 -10.77 6.95 6.31
CA SER A 358 -12.09 7.01 6.98
C SER A 358 -12.77 8.35 6.78
#